data_dca027a3f8439ac501ed36aa6105465d
#
_entry.id   dca027a3f8439ac501ed36aa6105465d
#
_cell.length_a   1.000
_cell.length_b   1.000
_cell.length_c   1.000
_cell.angle_alpha   90.00
_cell.angle_beta   90.00
_cell.angle_gamma   90.00
#
_symmetry.space_group_name_H-M   'P 1'
#
loop_
_entity.id
_entity.type
_entity.pdbx_description
1 polymer ?
#
loop_
_entity_poly.entity_id
_entity_poly.type
_entity_poly.pdbx_seq_one_letter_code
_entity_poly.pdbx_strand_id
1 'polypeptide(L)'
;MTCVTPSPGCGSVEAYDGRRSVSSTLLSRRDLRFLLYEWLDAPRLTERPRYAEHSRETFDDVLDLAERVAAEHFAPHNRAADTSEPVVDGGRVRMIPQVKAALDVFAGTGLLGASMDESVGGMQLPHVVSAAAFGFLQAANVSTAAYPFLTLGNANLLLAHGSAAQVDTFVRPMVEGRFFGSMCLSEPQAGSSLADITTRAEPQDDGSHRLFGTKMWISGGDHELAENIVHLVLARIPGGPPGVKGLSLFIVPKVLLGPDGTLGARNDVVLVGLNHKMGYRGTTNTLLNFGEGVHRPDGRPGAVGYLVGEPHQGLAQMFHMMNEARIGVGAGATALGYTGYLKSLAYARQRPQGRPLADKDPTVPQVPIVAHPDVRRMLLAQKSYVEGALALVLYCGRLLDEEKTAPDPADRARAHLLLDMLTPITKSWPSQWCLAANDLAIQVHGGYGYTRDYDVEQHWRDNRLNPIHEGTHGIQALDLLGRKATMDGGAGLSLLLETISATVSRAWKADGEAAELAAQLGAAVDRIAGTTRRLWATGDPALALANASLYLEAVGHVVVAWMWLEQLLAVDAATGAAAGGAAAGGDADAAFYAGKRQAARYFFRFELPRTTARFDLLDGLDRTTLDMRDEWF
;
A
#
# COMPACT_ATOMS: atom_id res chain seq x y z
N MET A 1 15.11 37.81 23.36
CA MET A 1 14.70 36.40 23.15
C MET A 1 14.75 35.72 24.51
N THR A 2 13.65 35.74 25.22
CA THR A 2 13.53 35.25 26.60
C THR A 2 12.88 33.84 26.55
N CYS A 3 13.65 32.88 27.02
CA CYS A 3 13.18 31.49 27.27
C CYS A 3 12.06 31.52 28.31
N VAL A 4 10.87 31.08 27.96
CA VAL A 4 9.78 30.83 28.91
C VAL A 4 9.87 29.38 29.37
N THR A 5 10.23 29.20 30.63
CA THR A 5 10.15 27.90 31.33
C THR A 5 8.69 27.56 31.65
N PRO A 6 8.24 26.32 31.55
CA PRO A 6 6.89 25.93 31.91
C PRO A 6 6.74 25.84 33.45
N SER A 7 5.65 26.37 33.97
CA SER A 7 5.24 26.29 35.38
C SER A 7 4.77 24.86 35.74
N PRO A 8 5.09 24.33 36.94
CA PRO A 8 4.59 23.07 37.40
C PRO A 8 3.21 23.23 38.07
N GLY A 9 2.18 22.74 37.43
CA GLY A 9 0.82 22.65 37.93
C GLY A 9 0.09 21.46 37.32
N CYS A 10 0.60 20.26 37.57
CA CYS A 10 -0.10 19.03 37.19
C CYS A 10 -0.78 18.44 38.43
N GLY A 11 -2.09 18.61 38.52
CA GLY A 11 -2.93 17.92 39.50
C GLY A 11 -2.85 16.41 39.30
N SER A 12 -2.90 15.70 40.42
CA SER A 12 -2.90 14.26 40.58
C SER A 12 -3.82 13.56 39.57
N VAL A 13 -3.23 12.66 38.77
CA VAL A 13 -3.97 11.71 37.92
C VAL A 13 -4.58 10.67 38.85
N GLU A 14 -5.91 10.70 39.00
CA GLU A 14 -6.66 9.59 39.58
C GLU A 14 -6.42 8.31 38.75
N ALA A 15 -6.15 7.22 39.45
CA ALA A 15 -5.98 5.89 38.87
C ALA A 15 -7.23 5.49 38.07
N TYR A 16 -7.13 5.42 36.76
CA TYR A 16 -8.23 5.01 35.88
C TYR A 16 -8.37 3.50 35.90
N ASP A 17 -9.57 3.05 36.25
CA ASP A 17 -10.01 1.66 36.29
C ASP A 17 -9.75 0.94 34.94
N GLY A 18 -9.01 -0.18 35.01
CA GLY A 18 -8.40 -0.88 33.88
C GLY A 18 -9.34 -1.67 32.98
N ARG A 19 -10.47 -1.13 32.50
CA ARG A 19 -11.38 -1.78 31.53
C ARG A 19 -12.02 -0.85 30.49
N ARG A 20 -11.35 0.19 30.04
CA ARG A 20 -11.69 0.82 28.76
C ARG A 20 -10.54 0.56 27.81
N SER A 21 -10.80 -0.20 26.75
CA SER A 21 -9.84 -0.37 25.66
C SER A 21 -9.43 1.01 25.18
N VAL A 22 -8.16 1.37 25.37
CA VAL A 22 -7.58 2.53 24.72
C VAL A 22 -7.75 2.28 23.22
N SER A 23 -8.61 3.03 22.58
CA SER A 23 -8.81 2.92 21.13
C SER A 23 -7.46 3.17 20.49
N SER A 24 -6.93 2.17 19.75
CA SER A 24 -5.68 2.28 19.02
C SER A 24 -5.70 3.51 18.10
N THR A 25 -4.64 4.29 18.11
CA THR A 25 -4.45 5.42 17.19
C THR A 25 -3.81 4.99 15.87
N LEU A 26 -3.66 3.69 15.63
CA LEU A 26 -3.06 3.15 14.40
C LEU A 26 -4.14 2.94 13.32
N LEU A 27 -5.03 1.98 13.54
CA LEU A 27 -6.18 1.69 12.68
C LEU A 27 -7.41 1.44 13.57
N SER A 28 -8.60 1.72 13.05
CA SER A 28 -9.85 1.43 13.79
C SER A 28 -10.20 -0.05 13.73
N ARG A 29 -10.11 -0.75 14.87
CA ARG A 29 -10.53 -2.16 14.98
C ARG A 29 -12.01 -2.35 14.63
N ARG A 30 -12.88 -1.41 15.00
CA ARG A 30 -14.31 -1.48 14.65
C ARG A 30 -14.53 -1.39 13.15
N ASP A 31 -13.75 -0.55 12.47
CA ASP A 31 -13.82 -0.42 11.01
C ASP A 31 -13.30 -1.68 10.30
N LEU A 32 -12.16 -2.22 10.75
CA LEU A 32 -11.63 -3.48 10.21
C LEU A 32 -12.62 -4.64 10.39
N ARG A 33 -13.24 -4.77 11.57
CA ARG A 33 -14.27 -5.80 11.81
C ARG A 33 -15.49 -5.63 10.91
N PHE A 34 -15.93 -4.39 10.69
CA PHE A 34 -17.02 -4.10 9.77
C PHE A 34 -16.66 -4.54 8.34
N LEU A 35 -15.49 -4.12 7.86
CA LEU A 35 -15.05 -4.45 6.50
C LEU A 35 -14.85 -5.96 6.31
N LEU A 36 -14.19 -6.63 7.24
CA LEU A 36 -13.88 -8.06 7.13
C LEU A 36 -15.10 -8.96 7.31
N TYR A 37 -15.98 -8.62 8.27
CA TYR A 37 -17.01 -9.56 8.73
C TYR A 37 -18.42 -9.18 8.29
N GLU A 38 -18.74 -7.89 8.24
CA GLU A 38 -20.09 -7.43 7.91
C GLU A 38 -20.24 -7.14 6.40
N TRP A 39 -19.14 -6.79 5.72
CA TRP A 39 -19.14 -6.51 4.29
C TRP A 39 -18.52 -7.61 3.45
N LEU A 40 -17.23 -7.95 3.67
CA LEU A 40 -16.49 -8.91 2.84
C LEU A 40 -16.73 -10.37 3.19
N ASP A 41 -17.42 -10.64 4.29
CA ASP A 41 -17.70 -11.99 4.79
C ASP A 41 -16.46 -12.92 4.74
N ALA A 42 -15.34 -12.41 5.30
CA ALA A 42 -14.07 -13.16 5.32
C ALA A 42 -14.19 -14.54 6.00
N PRO A 43 -15.02 -14.76 7.05
CA PRO A 43 -15.21 -16.07 7.64
C PRO A 43 -15.69 -17.14 6.66
N ARG A 44 -16.45 -16.79 5.63
CA ARG A 44 -16.89 -17.75 4.60
C ARG A 44 -15.73 -18.38 3.82
N LEU A 45 -14.56 -17.74 3.81
CA LEU A 45 -13.36 -18.34 3.20
C LEU A 45 -12.94 -19.64 3.89
N THR A 46 -13.26 -19.83 5.16
CA THR A 46 -12.93 -21.07 5.91
C THR A 46 -13.68 -22.30 5.41
N GLU A 47 -14.73 -22.12 4.59
CA GLU A 47 -15.40 -23.23 3.88
C GLU A 47 -14.52 -23.82 2.76
N ARG A 48 -13.44 -23.15 2.40
CA ARG A 48 -12.51 -23.59 1.32
C ARG A 48 -11.39 -24.44 1.89
N PRO A 49 -11.00 -25.54 1.21
CA PRO A 49 -9.99 -26.48 1.72
C PRO A 49 -8.70 -25.82 2.20
N ARG A 50 -8.21 -24.78 1.47
CA ARG A 50 -6.99 -24.07 1.83
C ARG A 50 -7.07 -23.37 3.20
N TYR A 51 -8.26 -22.94 3.61
CA TYR A 51 -8.47 -22.13 4.80
C TYR A 51 -9.24 -22.85 5.90
N ALA A 52 -9.46 -24.17 5.75
CA ALA A 52 -10.32 -24.95 6.64
C ALA A 52 -9.80 -25.06 8.09
N GLU A 53 -8.50 -24.90 8.30
CA GLU A 53 -7.89 -24.90 9.65
C GLU A 53 -8.09 -23.57 10.40
N HIS A 54 -8.64 -22.55 9.74
CA HIS A 54 -8.89 -21.24 10.34
C HIS A 54 -10.34 -21.07 10.76
N SER A 55 -10.56 -20.09 11.64
CA SER A 55 -11.87 -19.66 12.10
C SER A 55 -11.90 -18.13 12.24
N ARG A 56 -13.06 -17.58 12.53
CA ARG A 56 -13.19 -16.16 12.86
C ARG A 56 -12.35 -15.79 14.09
N GLU A 57 -12.30 -16.68 15.09
CA GLU A 57 -11.48 -16.49 16.29
C GLU A 57 -10.00 -16.41 15.94
N THR A 58 -9.51 -17.30 15.05
CA THR A 58 -8.13 -17.25 14.54
C THR A 58 -7.85 -15.90 13.86
N PHE A 59 -8.79 -15.37 13.07
CA PHE A 59 -8.64 -14.06 12.43
C PHE A 59 -8.56 -12.93 13.46
N ASP A 60 -9.43 -12.93 14.48
CA ASP A 60 -9.39 -11.96 15.56
C ASP A 60 -8.07 -12.04 16.36
N ASP A 61 -7.58 -13.25 16.66
CA ASP A 61 -6.31 -13.46 17.37
C ASP A 61 -5.10 -12.95 16.57
N VAL A 62 -5.07 -13.17 15.25
CA VAL A 62 -4.03 -12.65 14.35
C VAL A 62 -4.04 -11.13 14.33
N LEU A 63 -5.22 -10.51 14.23
CA LEU A 63 -5.35 -9.06 14.24
C LEU A 63 -4.94 -8.46 15.60
N ASP A 64 -5.28 -9.12 16.70
CA ASP A 64 -4.90 -8.71 18.06
C ASP A 64 -3.38 -8.82 18.28
N LEU A 65 -2.75 -9.89 17.77
CA LEU A 65 -1.31 -10.08 17.81
C LEU A 65 -0.60 -9.01 16.97
N ALA A 66 -1.05 -8.77 15.73
CA ALA A 66 -0.45 -7.78 14.84
C ALA A 66 -0.56 -6.35 15.42
N GLU A 67 -1.71 -5.96 15.99
CA GLU A 67 -1.90 -4.67 16.64
C GLU A 67 -0.97 -4.52 17.85
N ARG A 68 -0.85 -5.55 18.69
CA ARG A 68 0.05 -5.54 19.85
C ARG A 68 1.50 -5.41 19.44
N VAL A 69 1.97 -6.20 18.48
CA VAL A 69 3.35 -6.11 17.96
C VAL A 69 3.62 -4.72 17.37
N ALA A 70 2.67 -4.19 16.62
CA ALA A 70 2.76 -2.86 16.03
C ALA A 70 2.87 -1.77 17.12
N ALA A 71 2.01 -1.81 18.12
CA ALA A 71 1.94 -0.81 19.19
C ALA A 71 3.14 -0.89 20.16
N GLU A 72 3.60 -2.10 20.50
CA GLU A 72 4.64 -2.30 21.52
C GLU A 72 6.07 -2.28 20.94
N HIS A 73 6.24 -2.67 19.65
CA HIS A 73 7.58 -2.84 19.07
C HIS A 73 7.87 -1.92 17.88
N PHE A 74 6.86 -1.55 17.07
CA PHE A 74 7.07 -0.71 15.88
C PHE A 74 6.82 0.78 16.16
N ALA A 75 5.72 1.13 16.79
CA ALA A 75 5.36 2.52 17.06
C ALA A 75 6.38 3.26 17.94
N PRO A 76 6.95 2.65 19.02
CA PRO A 76 7.82 3.38 19.96
C PRO A 76 9.08 3.95 19.33
N HIS A 77 9.59 3.36 18.23
CA HIS A 77 10.81 3.85 17.59
C HIS A 77 10.55 4.57 16.24
N ASN A 78 9.30 4.82 15.84
CA ASN A 78 8.97 5.46 14.57
C ASN A 78 9.66 6.83 14.44
N ARG A 79 9.54 7.68 15.45
CA ARG A 79 10.21 8.99 15.49
C ARG A 79 11.72 8.89 15.56
N ALA A 80 12.25 7.95 16.34
CA ALA A 80 13.70 7.75 16.47
C ALA A 80 14.31 7.30 15.12
N ALA A 81 13.62 6.44 14.37
CA ALA A 81 14.02 6.01 13.04
C ALA A 81 14.02 7.15 12.00
N ASP A 82 13.11 8.13 12.14
CA ASP A 82 13.09 9.33 11.29
C ASP A 82 14.20 10.33 11.63
N THR A 83 14.53 10.49 12.91
CA THR A 83 15.53 11.48 13.35
C THR A 83 16.96 10.96 13.32
N SER A 84 17.15 9.65 13.39
CA SER A 84 18.46 8.97 13.36
C SER A 84 18.52 8.06 12.14
N GLU A 85 18.72 8.67 10.97
CA GLU A 85 18.78 7.96 9.69
C GLU A 85 19.92 6.93 9.69
N PRO A 86 19.79 5.81 8.93
CA PRO A 86 20.89 4.89 8.69
C PRO A 86 22.10 5.60 8.09
N VAL A 87 23.30 5.23 8.55
CA VAL A 87 24.58 5.79 8.08
C VAL A 87 25.54 4.67 7.69
N VAL A 88 26.49 4.96 6.79
CA VAL A 88 27.57 4.04 6.45
C VAL A 88 28.76 4.33 7.36
N ASP A 89 29.20 3.33 8.11
CA ASP A 89 30.37 3.41 8.98
C ASP A 89 31.22 2.15 8.84
N GLY A 90 32.49 2.30 8.48
CA GLY A 90 33.40 1.19 8.26
C GLY A 90 32.93 0.20 7.15
N GLY A 91 32.23 0.69 6.12
CA GLY A 91 31.71 -0.13 5.04
C GLY A 91 30.44 -0.93 5.38
N ARG A 92 29.83 -0.69 6.54
CA ARG A 92 28.59 -1.31 7.00
C ARG A 92 27.52 -0.27 7.28
N VAL A 93 26.28 -0.64 7.09
CA VAL A 93 25.14 0.21 7.46
C VAL A 93 24.89 0.09 8.97
N ARG A 94 24.92 1.23 9.65
CA ARG A 94 24.49 1.35 11.05
C ARG A 94 23.15 2.04 11.14
N MET A 95 22.27 1.52 11.97
CA MET A 95 20.97 2.08 12.28
C MET A 95 20.61 1.84 13.74
N ILE A 96 19.55 2.47 14.22
CA ILE A 96 19.09 2.29 15.60
C ILE A 96 18.73 0.80 15.86
N PRO A 97 19.13 0.23 17.02
CA PRO A 97 18.96 -1.20 17.29
C PRO A 97 17.49 -1.63 17.42
N GLN A 98 16.58 -0.70 17.68
CA GLN A 98 15.16 -0.97 17.82
C GLN A 98 14.54 -1.51 16.53
N VAL A 99 15.07 -1.14 15.35
CA VAL A 99 14.60 -1.68 14.06
C VAL A 99 14.79 -3.19 14.02
N LYS A 100 16.00 -3.67 14.33
CA LYS A 100 16.26 -5.12 14.37
C LYS A 100 15.41 -5.83 15.41
N ALA A 101 15.34 -5.27 16.63
CA ALA A 101 14.56 -5.87 17.71
C ALA A 101 13.07 -6.03 17.33
N ALA A 102 12.48 -5.04 16.68
CA ALA A 102 11.09 -5.11 16.23
C ALA A 102 10.90 -6.18 15.12
N LEU A 103 11.84 -6.27 14.19
CA LEU A 103 11.80 -7.26 13.11
C LEU A 103 11.99 -8.69 13.63
N ASP A 104 12.87 -8.89 14.61
CA ASP A 104 13.09 -10.20 15.25
C ASP A 104 11.80 -10.65 15.98
N VAL A 105 11.12 -9.74 16.70
CA VAL A 105 9.83 -10.03 17.33
C VAL A 105 8.78 -10.40 16.28
N PHE A 106 8.66 -9.61 15.21
CA PHE A 106 7.69 -9.87 14.14
C PHE A 106 7.96 -11.23 13.46
N ALA A 107 9.21 -11.54 13.11
CA ALA A 107 9.58 -12.84 12.56
C ALA A 107 9.19 -13.99 13.50
N GLY A 108 9.45 -13.83 14.80
CA GLY A 108 9.09 -14.82 15.83
C GLY A 108 7.60 -15.09 15.98
N THR A 109 6.70 -14.24 15.45
CA THR A 109 5.25 -14.50 15.44
C THR A 109 4.81 -15.46 14.34
N GLY A 110 5.63 -15.72 13.32
CA GLY A 110 5.25 -16.45 12.11
C GLY A 110 4.41 -15.65 11.11
N LEU A 111 3.98 -14.43 11.46
CA LEU A 111 3.13 -13.60 10.59
C LEU A 111 3.85 -13.14 9.30
N LEU A 112 5.16 -13.26 9.23
CA LEU A 112 5.92 -12.98 8.00
C LEU A 112 5.49 -13.90 6.85
N GLY A 113 5.21 -15.18 7.11
CA GLY A 113 4.68 -16.13 6.13
C GLY A 113 3.16 -16.35 6.19
N ALA A 114 2.40 -15.44 6.80
CA ALA A 114 1.00 -15.67 7.16
C ALA A 114 0.14 -16.23 6.01
N SER A 115 0.21 -15.69 4.80
CA SER A 115 -0.58 -16.11 3.63
C SER A 115 0.09 -17.17 2.75
N MET A 116 1.33 -17.56 3.04
CA MET A 116 2.09 -18.54 2.27
C MET A 116 1.67 -19.97 2.61
N ASP A 117 2.10 -20.92 1.77
CA ASP A 117 1.78 -22.33 1.92
C ASP A 117 2.53 -22.95 3.11
N GLU A 118 1.90 -23.92 3.78
CA GLU A 118 2.52 -24.72 4.87
C GLU A 118 3.82 -25.39 4.42
N SER A 119 3.88 -25.81 3.16
CA SER A 119 5.05 -26.46 2.57
C SER A 119 6.33 -25.64 2.69
N VAL A 120 6.21 -24.32 2.85
CA VAL A 120 7.34 -23.40 3.04
C VAL A 120 7.38 -22.77 4.44
N GLY A 121 6.54 -23.25 5.36
CA GLY A 121 6.45 -22.73 6.72
C GLY A 121 5.43 -21.59 6.90
N GLY A 122 4.55 -21.39 5.92
CA GLY A 122 3.46 -20.42 6.00
C GLY A 122 2.25 -20.91 6.79
N MET A 123 1.31 -20.03 7.07
CA MET A 123 0.10 -20.31 7.86
C MET A 123 -1.15 -20.50 7.00
N GLN A 124 -1.07 -20.32 5.69
CA GLN A 124 -2.22 -20.32 4.77
C GLN A 124 -3.37 -19.40 5.21
N LEU A 125 -3.05 -18.26 5.83
CA LEU A 125 -4.06 -17.28 6.22
C LEU A 125 -4.65 -16.59 4.98
N PRO A 126 -5.96 -16.28 4.94
CA PRO A 126 -6.52 -15.49 3.84
C PRO A 126 -5.78 -14.16 3.64
N HIS A 127 -5.55 -13.79 2.37
CA HIS A 127 -4.84 -12.55 2.02
C HIS A 127 -5.54 -11.30 2.58
N VAL A 128 -6.88 -11.29 2.59
CA VAL A 128 -7.64 -10.17 3.15
C VAL A 128 -7.37 -9.97 4.63
N VAL A 129 -7.20 -11.04 5.40
CA VAL A 129 -6.88 -10.97 6.84
C VAL A 129 -5.40 -10.61 7.05
N SER A 130 -4.50 -11.21 6.27
CA SER A 130 -3.06 -10.90 6.30
C SER A 130 -2.80 -9.43 5.95
N ALA A 131 -3.49 -8.88 4.95
CA ALA A 131 -3.39 -7.46 4.58
C ALA A 131 -3.86 -6.53 5.71
N ALA A 132 -4.97 -6.87 6.36
CA ALA A 132 -5.47 -6.11 7.52
C ALA A 132 -4.49 -6.15 8.70
N ALA A 133 -3.89 -7.31 8.99
CA ALA A 133 -2.90 -7.48 10.03
C ALA A 133 -1.62 -6.68 9.74
N PHE A 134 -1.09 -6.77 8.51
CA PHE A 134 0.10 -6.02 8.09
C PHE A 134 -0.12 -4.51 8.10
N GLY A 135 -1.35 -4.05 7.87
CA GLY A 135 -1.74 -2.65 7.96
C GLY A 135 -1.42 -2.00 9.32
N PHE A 136 -1.50 -2.74 10.43
CA PHE A 136 -1.09 -2.23 11.75
C PHE A 136 0.41 -1.93 11.82
N LEU A 137 1.27 -2.77 11.23
CA LEU A 137 2.71 -2.55 11.19
C LEU A 137 3.06 -1.32 10.36
N GLN A 138 2.42 -1.17 9.18
CA GLN A 138 2.58 0.02 8.31
C GLN A 138 2.09 1.30 9.00
N ALA A 139 0.98 1.23 9.73
CA ALA A 139 0.44 2.35 10.50
C ALA A 139 1.37 2.78 11.65
N ALA A 140 2.03 1.82 12.28
CA ALA A 140 2.92 2.05 13.43
C ALA A 140 4.27 2.61 13.02
N ASN A 141 4.90 2.03 11.99
CA ASN A 141 6.21 2.43 11.50
C ASN A 141 6.44 1.89 10.08
N VAL A 142 6.06 2.67 9.10
CA VAL A 142 6.16 2.27 7.69
C VAL A 142 7.60 2.02 7.25
N SER A 143 8.57 2.72 7.83
CA SER A 143 9.99 2.54 7.51
C SER A 143 10.51 1.17 7.94
N THR A 144 10.14 0.70 9.13
CA THR A 144 10.52 -0.63 9.62
C THR A 144 9.71 -1.72 8.89
N ALA A 145 8.42 -1.50 8.64
CA ALA A 145 7.56 -2.43 7.91
C ALA A 145 7.97 -2.62 6.43
N ALA A 146 8.76 -1.70 5.86
CA ALA A 146 9.26 -1.84 4.49
C ALA A 146 10.18 -3.06 4.29
N TYR A 147 10.95 -3.46 5.30
CA TYR A 147 11.85 -4.63 5.19
C TYR A 147 11.09 -5.95 5.02
N PRO A 148 10.13 -6.31 5.88
CA PRO A 148 9.30 -7.49 5.66
C PRO A 148 8.43 -7.36 4.40
N PHE A 149 7.93 -6.17 4.05
CA PHE A 149 7.16 -5.96 2.83
C PHE A 149 7.93 -6.36 1.56
N LEU A 150 9.17 -5.90 1.41
CA LEU A 150 10.04 -6.28 0.29
C LEU A 150 10.36 -7.77 0.30
N THR A 151 10.58 -8.35 1.48
CA THR A 151 10.89 -9.77 1.65
C THR A 151 9.73 -10.66 1.22
N LEU A 152 8.50 -10.30 1.61
CA LEU A 152 7.29 -11.01 1.18
C LEU A 152 7.13 -11.01 -0.34
N GLY A 153 7.33 -9.86 -0.98
CA GLY A 153 7.27 -9.78 -2.45
C GLY A 153 8.32 -10.66 -3.14
N ASN A 154 9.57 -10.68 -2.62
CA ASN A 154 10.60 -11.57 -3.12
C ASN A 154 10.22 -13.04 -2.97
N ALA A 155 9.74 -13.44 -1.79
CA ALA A 155 9.34 -14.81 -1.51
C ALA A 155 8.20 -15.25 -2.42
N ASN A 156 7.16 -14.44 -2.59
CA ASN A 156 6.01 -14.74 -3.46
C ASN A 156 6.43 -14.88 -4.94
N LEU A 157 7.32 -14.02 -5.42
CA LEU A 157 7.85 -14.14 -6.78
C LEU A 157 8.62 -15.46 -6.97
N LEU A 158 9.48 -15.82 -6.01
CA LEU A 158 10.25 -17.06 -6.09
C LEU A 158 9.38 -18.30 -5.94
N LEU A 159 8.30 -18.27 -5.16
CA LEU A 159 7.30 -19.32 -5.10
C LEU A 159 6.58 -19.54 -6.44
N ALA A 160 6.35 -18.46 -7.19
CA ALA A 160 5.66 -18.52 -8.47
C ALA A 160 6.56 -18.95 -9.64
N HIS A 161 7.85 -18.56 -9.62
CA HIS A 161 8.73 -18.66 -10.78
C HIS A 161 10.07 -19.34 -10.51
N GLY A 162 10.46 -19.53 -9.26
CA GLY A 162 11.70 -20.19 -8.87
C GLY A 162 11.62 -21.71 -9.00
N SER A 163 12.77 -22.34 -9.13
CA SER A 163 12.88 -23.81 -9.02
C SER A 163 12.67 -24.27 -7.57
N ALA A 164 12.34 -25.54 -7.37
CA ALA A 164 12.23 -26.10 -6.02
C ALA A 164 13.49 -25.88 -5.16
N ALA A 165 14.67 -26.02 -5.77
CA ALA A 165 15.95 -25.76 -5.10
C ALA A 165 16.09 -24.28 -4.70
N GLN A 166 15.67 -23.35 -5.56
CA GLN A 166 15.68 -21.92 -5.24
C GLN A 166 14.69 -21.57 -4.11
N VAL A 167 13.51 -22.21 -4.11
CA VAL A 167 12.53 -22.06 -3.03
C VAL A 167 13.10 -22.55 -1.71
N ASP A 168 13.67 -23.75 -1.68
CA ASP A 168 14.25 -24.29 -0.44
C ASP A 168 15.44 -23.46 0.07
N THR A 169 16.29 -22.96 -0.85
CA THR A 169 17.49 -22.22 -0.51
C THR A 169 17.21 -20.78 -0.04
N PHE A 170 16.23 -20.11 -0.64
CA PHE A 170 16.04 -18.67 -0.42
C PHE A 170 14.69 -18.33 0.24
N VAL A 171 13.58 -19.02 -0.13
CA VAL A 171 12.26 -18.64 0.38
C VAL A 171 12.07 -19.09 1.83
N ARG A 172 12.44 -20.33 2.19
CA ARG A 172 12.29 -20.80 3.58
C ARG A 172 13.01 -19.90 4.58
N PRO A 173 14.30 -19.53 4.38
CA PRO A 173 14.97 -18.59 5.28
C PRO A 173 14.33 -17.18 5.30
N MET A 174 13.64 -16.74 4.22
CA MET A 174 12.87 -15.49 4.21
C MET A 174 11.64 -15.61 5.11
N VAL A 175 10.88 -16.71 5.01
CA VAL A 175 9.69 -16.96 5.84
C VAL A 175 10.07 -17.07 7.33
N GLU A 176 11.25 -17.64 7.62
CA GLU A 176 11.82 -17.70 8.97
C GLU A 176 12.35 -16.33 9.48
N GLY A 177 12.42 -15.29 8.63
CA GLY A 177 12.96 -13.99 8.98
C GLY A 177 14.50 -13.94 9.05
N ARG A 178 15.21 -14.97 8.62
CA ARG A 178 16.67 -15.04 8.59
C ARG A 178 17.27 -14.30 7.40
N PHE A 179 16.60 -14.31 6.25
CA PHE A 179 16.99 -13.58 5.05
C PHE A 179 15.97 -12.51 4.73
N PHE A 180 16.45 -11.36 4.24
CA PHE A 180 15.58 -10.32 3.74
C PHE A 180 15.75 -10.15 2.23
N GLY A 181 14.67 -9.70 1.57
CA GLY A 181 14.62 -9.49 0.15
C GLY A 181 14.77 -8.03 -0.26
N SER A 182 15.32 -7.79 -1.44
CA SER A 182 15.27 -6.49 -2.09
C SER A 182 15.03 -6.65 -3.59
N MET A 183 14.56 -5.57 -4.23
CA MET A 183 14.20 -5.53 -5.65
C MET A 183 15.08 -4.52 -6.37
N CYS A 184 15.88 -4.96 -7.34
CA CYS A 184 16.90 -4.18 -8.03
C CYS A 184 16.56 -4.00 -9.52
N LEU A 185 15.68 -3.02 -9.82
CA LEU A 185 15.27 -2.71 -11.19
C LEU A 185 16.01 -1.48 -11.72
N SER A 186 15.79 -0.33 -11.05
CA SER A 186 16.21 1.00 -11.51
C SER A 186 17.72 1.14 -11.57
N GLU A 187 18.18 1.92 -12.55
CA GLU A 187 19.55 2.38 -12.71
C GLU A 187 19.58 3.91 -12.70
N PRO A 188 20.76 4.56 -12.54
CA PRO A 188 20.81 6.02 -12.48
C PRO A 188 20.15 6.72 -13.68
N GLN A 189 20.20 6.12 -14.87
CA GLN A 189 19.60 6.63 -16.11
C GLN A 189 18.23 6.03 -16.45
N ALA A 190 17.78 4.99 -15.74
CA ALA A 190 16.59 4.22 -16.09
C ALA A 190 15.74 3.88 -14.87
N GLY A 191 14.70 4.71 -14.63
CA GLY A 191 13.68 4.47 -13.59
C GLY A 191 12.41 3.88 -14.21
N SER A 192 11.54 4.74 -14.77
CA SER A 192 10.32 4.30 -15.46
C SER A 192 10.59 3.63 -16.81
N SER A 193 11.73 3.93 -17.46
CA SER A 193 12.16 3.35 -18.74
C SER A 193 13.07 2.14 -18.54
N LEU A 194 12.52 1.01 -18.13
CA LEU A 194 13.29 -0.23 -17.91
C LEU A 194 13.89 -0.82 -19.19
N ALA A 195 13.43 -0.37 -20.36
CA ALA A 195 14.03 -0.73 -21.64
C ALA A 195 15.50 -0.31 -21.76
N ASP A 196 15.92 0.69 -21.00
CA ASP A 196 17.23 1.34 -21.10
C ASP A 196 18.22 0.89 -20.02
N ILE A 197 17.89 -0.13 -19.23
CA ILE A 197 18.85 -0.69 -18.25
C ILE A 197 20.02 -1.36 -18.96
N THR A 198 21.20 -1.21 -18.37
CA THR A 198 22.48 -1.62 -18.94
C THR A 198 23.17 -2.73 -18.15
N THR A 199 22.71 -3.04 -16.94
CA THR A 199 23.22 -4.16 -16.14
C THR A 199 23.19 -5.43 -16.97
N ARG A 200 24.35 -6.13 -17.07
CA ARG A 200 24.50 -7.36 -17.83
C ARG A 200 24.79 -8.55 -16.94
N ALA A 201 24.38 -9.73 -17.39
CA ALA A 201 24.61 -11.02 -16.74
C ALA A 201 25.30 -11.97 -17.71
N GLU A 202 26.56 -12.29 -17.46
CA GLU A 202 27.42 -13.13 -18.29
C GLU A 202 27.28 -14.60 -17.85
N PRO A 203 26.81 -15.53 -18.72
CA PRO A 203 26.66 -16.94 -18.39
C PRO A 203 28.02 -17.57 -18.02
N GLN A 204 28.00 -18.53 -17.09
CA GLN A 204 29.14 -19.33 -16.66
C GLN A 204 28.92 -20.82 -16.92
N ASP A 205 30.00 -21.61 -17.00
CA ASP A 205 29.96 -23.05 -17.30
C ASP A 205 29.23 -23.88 -16.22
N ASP A 206 29.13 -23.36 -14.99
CA ASP A 206 28.43 -23.99 -13.87
C ASP A 206 26.91 -23.68 -13.82
N GLY A 207 26.39 -22.96 -14.83
CA GLY A 207 25.00 -22.53 -14.91
C GLY A 207 24.68 -21.25 -14.11
N SER A 208 25.64 -20.71 -13.37
CA SER A 208 25.51 -19.38 -12.74
C SER A 208 25.74 -18.27 -13.77
N HIS A 209 25.59 -17.03 -13.33
CA HIS A 209 25.90 -15.84 -14.11
C HIS A 209 26.79 -14.89 -13.29
N ARG A 210 27.59 -14.09 -13.99
CA ARG A 210 28.33 -12.97 -13.38
C ARG A 210 27.65 -11.67 -13.79
N LEU A 211 27.15 -10.92 -12.80
CA LEU A 211 26.44 -9.66 -13.03
C LEU A 211 27.39 -8.47 -12.89
N PHE A 212 27.22 -7.49 -13.80
CA PHE A 212 27.98 -6.24 -13.82
C PHE A 212 27.02 -5.08 -14.11
N GLY A 213 27.05 -4.05 -13.27
CA GLY A 213 26.22 -2.86 -13.43
C GLY A 213 25.94 -2.15 -12.11
N THR A 214 25.13 -1.08 -12.20
CA THR A 214 24.79 -0.22 -11.08
C THR A 214 23.29 -0.15 -10.91
N LYS A 215 22.82 -0.34 -9.69
CA LYS A 215 21.39 -0.23 -9.36
C LYS A 215 21.18 0.90 -8.34
N MET A 216 20.17 1.74 -8.59
CA MET A 216 19.86 2.95 -7.83
C MET A 216 18.47 2.88 -7.24
N TRP A 217 18.26 3.56 -6.12
CA TRP A 217 16.99 3.63 -5.38
C TRP A 217 16.56 2.29 -4.76
N ILE A 218 17.52 1.46 -4.36
CA ILE A 218 17.22 0.14 -3.83
C ILE A 218 16.94 0.21 -2.34
N SER A 219 15.67 0.09 -1.97
CA SER A 219 15.23 -0.01 -0.58
C SER A 219 15.64 -1.36 0.01
N GLY A 220 16.15 -1.36 1.26
CA GLY A 220 16.62 -2.58 1.90
C GLY A 220 17.82 -3.23 1.19
N GLY A 221 18.53 -2.50 0.32
CA GLY A 221 19.60 -3.07 -0.51
C GLY A 221 20.88 -3.40 0.26
N ASP A 222 21.15 -2.74 1.39
CA ASP A 222 22.20 -3.13 2.33
C ASP A 222 21.80 -2.75 3.75
N HIS A 223 22.08 -3.64 4.71
CA HIS A 223 21.84 -3.49 6.14
C HIS A 223 22.44 -4.69 6.91
N GLU A 224 22.44 -4.59 8.24
CA GLU A 224 22.88 -5.64 9.17
C GLU A 224 21.69 -6.22 9.99
N LEU A 225 20.46 -6.20 9.42
CA LEU A 225 19.23 -6.64 10.11
C LEU A 225 19.00 -8.15 10.03
N ALA A 226 19.63 -8.83 9.06
CA ALA A 226 19.42 -10.24 8.76
C ALA A 226 20.76 -10.93 8.46
N GLU A 227 20.76 -12.26 8.43
CA GLU A 227 21.93 -13.06 8.08
C GLU A 227 22.37 -12.83 6.63
N ASN A 228 21.41 -12.63 5.73
CA ASN A 228 21.64 -12.40 4.30
C ASN A 228 20.59 -11.45 3.70
N ILE A 229 20.94 -10.89 2.53
CA ILE A 229 20.02 -10.13 1.68
C ILE A 229 20.00 -10.82 0.33
N VAL A 230 18.79 -11.10 -0.17
CA VAL A 230 18.56 -11.72 -1.48
C VAL A 230 18.03 -10.66 -2.43
N HIS A 231 18.87 -10.22 -3.36
CA HIS A 231 18.49 -9.24 -4.38
C HIS A 231 17.84 -9.95 -5.57
N LEU A 232 16.65 -9.51 -5.98
CA LEU A 232 16.08 -9.85 -7.28
C LEU A 232 16.47 -8.79 -8.29
N VAL A 233 17.35 -9.13 -9.24
CA VAL A 233 18.03 -8.20 -10.14
C VAL A 233 17.58 -8.39 -11.58
N LEU A 234 17.06 -7.34 -12.23
CA LEU A 234 16.87 -7.32 -13.68
C LEU A 234 18.19 -7.01 -14.37
N ALA A 235 18.57 -7.89 -15.31
CA ALA A 235 19.79 -7.72 -16.12
C ALA A 235 19.59 -8.29 -17.54
N ARG A 236 20.51 -7.94 -18.45
CA ARG A 236 20.54 -8.43 -19.83
C ARG A 236 21.55 -9.56 -19.96
N ILE A 237 21.13 -10.67 -20.56
CA ILE A 237 22.07 -11.68 -21.05
C ILE A 237 22.62 -11.20 -22.40
N PRO A 238 23.94 -11.18 -22.62
CA PRO A 238 24.53 -10.78 -23.89
C PRO A 238 23.94 -11.57 -25.08
N GLY A 239 23.66 -10.88 -26.20
CA GLY A 239 23.04 -11.49 -27.38
C GLY A 239 21.52 -11.64 -27.33
N GLY A 240 20.89 -11.25 -26.24
CA GLY A 240 19.42 -11.27 -26.10
C GLY A 240 18.70 -10.18 -26.90
N PRO A 241 17.35 -10.23 -26.97
CA PRO A 241 16.54 -9.25 -27.69
C PRO A 241 16.71 -7.82 -27.15
N PRO A 242 16.50 -6.77 -27.97
CA PRO A 242 16.49 -5.39 -27.51
C PRO A 242 15.24 -5.05 -26.66
N GLY A 243 15.32 -3.93 -25.95
CA GLY A 243 14.20 -3.41 -25.15
C GLY A 243 13.87 -4.30 -23.96
N VAL A 244 12.63 -4.23 -23.49
CA VAL A 244 12.17 -4.97 -22.30
C VAL A 244 12.13 -6.49 -22.50
N LYS A 245 12.01 -6.95 -23.74
CA LYS A 245 12.00 -8.38 -24.10
C LYS A 245 13.35 -9.07 -23.91
N GLY A 246 14.43 -8.33 -23.69
CA GLY A 246 15.77 -8.87 -23.42
C GLY A 246 16.12 -8.94 -21.93
N LEU A 247 15.19 -8.63 -21.05
CA LEU A 247 15.43 -8.62 -19.61
C LEU A 247 15.21 -10.00 -19.01
N SER A 248 16.17 -10.43 -18.18
CA SER A 248 16.12 -11.66 -17.39
C SER A 248 16.19 -11.32 -15.92
N LEU A 249 15.69 -12.19 -15.06
CA LEU A 249 15.65 -12.00 -13.61
C LEU A 249 16.65 -12.93 -12.92
N PHE A 250 17.40 -12.39 -11.97
CA PHE A 250 18.43 -13.14 -11.24
C PHE A 250 18.28 -12.99 -9.74
N ILE A 251 18.47 -14.12 -9.01
CA ILE A 251 18.72 -14.11 -7.58
C ILE A 251 20.20 -13.80 -7.39
N VAL A 252 20.51 -12.73 -6.67
CA VAL A 252 21.89 -12.33 -6.31
C VAL A 252 21.97 -12.16 -4.81
N PRO A 253 22.44 -13.17 -4.05
CA PRO A 253 22.56 -13.03 -2.60
C PRO A 253 23.74 -12.13 -2.24
N LYS A 254 23.61 -11.35 -1.15
CA LYS A 254 24.70 -10.53 -0.57
C LYS A 254 25.88 -11.41 -0.10
N VAL A 255 25.57 -12.57 0.45
CA VAL A 255 26.53 -13.60 0.87
C VAL A 255 26.17 -14.90 0.15
N LEU A 256 27.12 -15.53 -0.50
CA LEU A 256 26.92 -16.80 -1.19
C LEU A 256 26.62 -17.91 -0.18
N LEU A 257 25.87 -18.91 -0.62
CA LEU A 257 25.54 -20.07 0.22
C LEU A 257 26.34 -21.30 -0.23
N GLY A 258 26.82 -22.05 0.74
CA GLY A 258 27.36 -23.39 0.52
C GLY A 258 26.28 -24.40 0.13
N PRO A 259 26.68 -25.60 -0.33
CA PRO A 259 25.72 -26.65 -0.70
C PRO A 259 24.81 -27.10 0.44
N ASP A 260 25.23 -26.91 1.68
CA ASP A 260 24.47 -27.20 2.91
C ASP A 260 23.64 -26.00 3.42
N GLY A 261 23.56 -24.91 2.64
CA GLY A 261 22.85 -23.69 3.02
C GLY A 261 23.61 -22.78 4.02
N THR A 262 24.84 -23.12 4.38
CA THR A 262 25.66 -22.27 5.25
C THR A 262 26.14 -21.02 4.53
N LEU A 263 26.32 -19.92 5.28
CA LEU A 263 26.85 -18.67 4.77
C LEU A 263 28.32 -18.85 4.35
N GLY A 264 28.63 -18.50 3.10
CA GLY A 264 29.94 -18.61 2.49
C GLY A 264 30.63 -17.27 2.29
N ALA A 265 31.24 -17.08 1.12
CA ALA A 265 31.98 -15.88 0.77
C ALA A 265 31.02 -14.69 0.49
N ARG A 266 31.49 -13.46 0.78
CA ARG A 266 30.84 -12.23 0.36
C ARG A 266 30.75 -12.18 -1.17
N ASN A 267 29.56 -11.94 -1.69
CA ASN A 267 29.37 -11.75 -3.14
C ASN A 267 29.85 -10.36 -3.57
N ASP A 268 30.13 -10.20 -4.88
CA ASP A 268 30.64 -8.93 -5.44
C ASP A 268 29.52 -7.91 -5.64
N VAL A 269 28.83 -7.61 -4.53
CA VAL A 269 27.81 -6.56 -4.41
C VAL A 269 28.32 -5.51 -3.43
N VAL A 270 28.47 -4.29 -3.91
CA VAL A 270 29.11 -3.20 -3.17
C VAL A 270 28.12 -2.07 -2.91
N LEU A 271 27.99 -1.69 -1.64
CA LEU A 271 27.27 -0.49 -1.24
C LEU A 271 28.12 0.73 -1.59
N VAL A 272 27.66 1.57 -2.51
CA VAL A 272 28.31 2.83 -2.88
C VAL A 272 27.90 3.95 -1.92
N GLY A 273 26.63 4.00 -1.52
CA GLY A 273 26.12 4.99 -0.59
C GLY A 273 24.64 4.84 -0.31
N LEU A 274 24.18 5.64 0.65
CA LEU A 274 22.77 5.75 1.04
C LEU A 274 22.18 7.06 0.49
N ASN A 275 20.95 7.00 0.04
CA ASN A 275 20.18 8.18 -0.34
C ASN A 275 19.52 8.78 0.91
N HIS A 276 19.73 10.10 1.13
CA HIS A 276 19.02 10.86 2.16
C HIS A 276 17.63 11.26 1.66
N LYS A 277 16.60 10.96 2.44
CA LYS A 277 15.22 11.03 2.00
C LYS A 277 14.39 12.03 2.80
N MET A 278 13.30 12.52 2.18
CA MET A 278 12.29 13.35 2.84
C MET A 278 11.57 12.59 3.96
N GLY A 279 11.19 11.35 3.71
CA GLY A 279 10.49 10.43 4.59
C GLY A 279 10.98 8.99 4.41
N TYR A 280 10.33 8.01 5.05
CA TYR A 280 10.81 6.62 5.09
C TYR A 280 12.27 6.51 5.54
N ARG A 281 12.70 7.41 6.40
CA ARG A 281 14.12 7.60 6.72
C ARG A 281 14.73 6.38 7.39
N GLY A 282 13.96 5.64 8.20
CA GLY A 282 14.41 4.41 8.86
C GLY A 282 14.67 3.24 7.91
N THR A 283 14.18 3.28 6.66
CA THR A 283 14.48 2.29 5.63
C THR A 283 15.74 2.71 4.88
N THR A 284 16.74 1.83 4.74
CA THR A 284 17.88 2.09 3.86
C THR A 284 17.42 2.22 2.42
N ASN A 285 18.01 3.16 1.68
CA ASN A 285 17.82 3.27 0.24
C ASN A 285 19.19 3.48 -0.39
N THR A 286 19.59 2.56 -1.27
CA THR A 286 20.99 2.34 -1.63
C THR A 286 21.25 2.57 -3.11
N LEU A 287 22.51 2.96 -3.38
CA LEU A 287 23.19 2.79 -4.67
C LEU A 287 24.09 1.56 -4.52
N LEU A 288 23.86 0.55 -5.36
CA LEU A 288 24.61 -0.72 -5.36
C LEU A 288 25.35 -0.91 -6.66
N ASN A 289 26.63 -1.28 -6.58
CA ASN A 289 27.41 -1.75 -7.71
C ASN A 289 27.58 -3.27 -7.65
N PHE A 290 27.39 -3.90 -8.79
CA PHE A 290 27.53 -5.33 -9.01
C PHE A 290 28.76 -5.56 -9.89
N GLY A 291 29.69 -6.40 -9.42
CA GLY A 291 30.79 -6.88 -10.25
C GLY A 291 32.02 -5.98 -10.34
N GLU A 292 32.23 -5.07 -9.40
CA GLU A 292 33.43 -4.21 -9.38
C GLU A 292 34.75 -4.92 -9.04
N GLY A 293 34.68 -6.16 -8.55
CA GLY A 293 35.86 -6.92 -8.16
C GLY A 293 36.43 -6.52 -6.80
N VAL A 294 35.64 -5.81 -5.98
CA VAL A 294 35.97 -5.53 -4.57
C VAL A 294 35.90 -6.82 -3.76
N HIS A 295 34.84 -7.56 -3.95
CA HIS A 295 34.70 -8.94 -3.49
C HIS A 295 34.90 -9.85 -4.72
N ARG A 296 35.72 -10.87 -4.57
CA ARG A 296 36.07 -11.77 -5.69
C ARG A 296 35.70 -13.21 -5.33
N PRO A 297 34.41 -13.56 -5.37
CA PRO A 297 34.04 -14.95 -5.17
C PRO A 297 34.75 -15.82 -6.24
N ASP A 298 35.38 -16.91 -5.79
CA ASP A 298 36.22 -17.81 -6.60
C ASP A 298 37.39 -17.10 -7.31
N GLY A 299 37.90 -16.00 -6.72
CA GLY A 299 39.04 -15.23 -7.23
C GLY A 299 38.74 -14.34 -8.45
N ARG A 300 37.49 -14.30 -8.94
CA ARG A 300 37.07 -13.56 -10.13
C ARG A 300 36.13 -12.40 -9.79
N PRO A 301 36.15 -11.28 -10.54
CA PRO A 301 35.16 -10.23 -10.41
C PRO A 301 33.82 -10.67 -10.97
N GLY A 302 32.74 -9.97 -10.60
CA GLY A 302 31.36 -10.25 -11.04
C GLY A 302 30.51 -10.79 -9.91
N ALA A 303 29.34 -10.19 -9.69
CA ALA A 303 28.38 -10.69 -8.71
C ALA A 303 27.75 -12.00 -9.19
N VAL A 304 27.88 -13.06 -8.42
CA VAL A 304 27.28 -14.36 -8.73
C VAL A 304 25.77 -14.26 -8.62
N GLY A 305 25.07 -14.67 -9.66
CA GLY A 305 23.62 -14.68 -9.70
C GLY A 305 23.07 -15.94 -10.36
N TYR A 306 21.85 -16.29 -9.98
CA TYR A 306 21.15 -17.48 -10.45
C TYR A 306 19.88 -17.05 -11.21
N LEU A 307 19.73 -17.52 -12.44
CA LEU A 307 18.56 -17.21 -13.27
C LEU A 307 17.27 -17.71 -12.62
N VAL A 308 16.23 -16.88 -12.60
CA VAL A 308 14.87 -17.28 -12.20
C VAL A 308 14.07 -17.64 -13.45
N GLY A 309 13.51 -18.84 -13.46
CA GLY A 309 12.73 -19.35 -14.60
C GLY A 309 13.53 -19.33 -15.92
N GLU A 310 12.91 -18.82 -17.01
CA GLU A 310 13.50 -18.82 -18.34
C GLU A 310 14.16 -17.48 -18.70
N PRO A 311 15.23 -17.49 -19.54
CA PRO A 311 15.83 -16.27 -20.07
C PRO A 311 14.80 -15.37 -20.76
N HIS A 312 15.00 -14.05 -20.67
CA HIS A 312 14.19 -13.03 -21.35
C HIS A 312 12.73 -12.93 -20.88
N GLN A 313 12.37 -13.57 -19.76
CA GLN A 313 11.08 -13.48 -19.08
C GLN A 313 11.10 -12.57 -17.83
N GLY A 314 12.25 -11.94 -17.54
CA GLY A 314 12.48 -11.28 -16.26
C GLY A 314 11.49 -10.17 -15.93
N LEU A 315 11.05 -9.39 -16.93
CA LEU A 315 10.06 -8.34 -16.67
C LEU A 315 8.67 -8.92 -16.39
N ALA A 316 8.25 -9.97 -17.11
CA ALA A 316 6.98 -10.63 -16.89
C ALA A 316 6.92 -11.27 -15.48
N GLN A 317 8.01 -11.94 -15.07
CA GLN A 317 8.16 -12.50 -13.72
C GLN A 317 8.12 -11.40 -12.65
N MET A 318 8.82 -10.29 -12.88
CA MET A 318 8.85 -9.15 -11.97
C MET A 318 7.48 -8.48 -11.82
N PHE A 319 6.62 -8.50 -12.84
CA PHE A 319 5.26 -7.98 -12.73
C PHE A 319 4.41 -8.73 -11.70
N HIS A 320 4.69 -10.01 -11.46
CA HIS A 320 4.03 -10.75 -10.38
C HIS A 320 4.24 -10.05 -9.03
N MET A 321 5.49 -9.79 -8.66
CA MET A 321 5.84 -9.04 -7.46
C MET A 321 5.35 -7.58 -7.51
N MET A 322 5.49 -6.91 -8.66
CA MET A 322 5.13 -5.50 -8.81
C MET A 322 3.63 -5.26 -8.63
N ASN A 323 2.75 -6.15 -9.06
CA ASN A 323 1.31 -6.00 -8.85
C ASN A 323 0.96 -6.08 -7.37
N GLU A 324 1.57 -7.04 -6.65
CA GLU A 324 1.43 -7.17 -5.20
C GLU A 324 2.02 -5.95 -4.46
N ALA A 325 3.23 -5.51 -4.85
CA ALA A 325 3.87 -4.33 -4.30
C ALA A 325 3.03 -3.05 -4.53
N ARG A 326 2.37 -2.90 -5.68
CA ARG A 326 1.47 -1.77 -5.97
C ARG A 326 0.29 -1.71 -5.00
N ILE A 327 -0.36 -2.86 -4.74
CA ILE A 327 -1.45 -2.94 -3.76
C ILE A 327 -0.91 -2.63 -2.36
N GLY A 328 0.23 -3.18 -1.99
CA GLY A 328 0.89 -2.93 -0.71
C GLY A 328 1.34 -1.48 -0.50
N VAL A 329 1.74 -0.77 -1.57
CA VAL A 329 2.00 0.69 -1.51
C VAL A 329 0.70 1.46 -1.25
N GLY A 330 -0.40 1.09 -1.92
CA GLY A 330 -1.72 1.65 -1.62
C GLY A 330 -2.15 1.39 -0.17
N ALA A 331 -1.88 0.19 0.35
CA ALA A 331 -2.12 -0.15 1.76
C ALA A 331 -1.28 0.69 2.73
N GLY A 332 0.02 0.88 2.46
CA GLY A 332 0.90 1.73 3.25
C GLY A 332 0.45 3.20 3.24
N ALA A 333 0.06 3.71 2.07
CA ALA A 333 -0.49 5.06 1.97
C ALA A 333 -1.78 5.21 2.79
N THR A 334 -2.65 4.20 2.74
CA THR A 334 -3.89 4.14 3.53
C THR A 334 -3.59 4.12 5.02
N ALA A 335 -2.67 3.28 5.47
CA ALA A 335 -2.28 3.16 6.87
C ALA A 335 -1.76 4.49 7.44
N LEU A 336 -0.84 5.16 6.71
CA LEU A 336 -0.31 6.48 7.09
C LEU A 336 -1.40 7.56 7.14
N GLY A 337 -2.29 7.59 6.15
CA GLY A 337 -3.43 8.50 6.13
C GLY A 337 -4.39 8.26 7.29
N TYR A 338 -4.67 6.98 7.57
CA TYR A 338 -5.60 6.57 8.62
C TYR A 338 -5.07 6.96 10.02
N THR A 339 -3.79 6.69 10.28
CA THR A 339 -3.13 7.11 11.53
C THR A 339 -3.18 8.64 11.70
N GLY A 340 -2.88 9.39 10.64
CA GLY A 340 -2.98 10.86 10.65
C GLY A 340 -4.40 11.34 10.95
N TYR A 341 -5.42 10.71 10.37
CA TYR A 341 -6.82 10.99 10.65
C TYR A 341 -7.19 10.74 12.13
N LEU A 342 -6.83 9.60 12.68
CA LEU A 342 -7.14 9.28 14.09
C LEU A 342 -6.47 10.25 15.06
N LYS A 343 -5.21 10.60 14.82
CA LYS A 343 -4.47 11.60 15.62
C LYS A 343 -5.09 12.98 15.52
N SER A 344 -5.46 13.42 14.33
CA SER A 344 -6.12 14.73 14.15
C SER A 344 -7.51 14.78 14.78
N LEU A 345 -8.26 13.68 14.73
CA LEU A 345 -9.54 13.56 15.40
C LEU A 345 -9.40 13.62 16.94
N ALA A 346 -8.41 12.91 17.50
CA ALA A 346 -8.11 12.94 18.92
C ALA A 346 -7.72 14.37 19.37
N TYR A 347 -6.83 15.04 18.61
CA TYR A 347 -6.46 16.41 18.85
C TYR A 347 -7.66 17.37 18.80
N ALA A 348 -8.50 17.25 17.77
CA ALA A 348 -9.66 18.11 17.57
C ALA A 348 -10.69 18.01 18.70
N ARG A 349 -10.82 16.84 19.32
CA ARG A 349 -11.70 16.59 20.48
C ARG A 349 -11.19 17.21 21.78
N GLN A 350 -9.88 17.39 21.91
CA GLN A 350 -9.24 17.86 23.13
C GLN A 350 -8.87 19.35 23.08
N ARG A 351 -8.61 19.91 21.89
CA ARG A 351 -8.12 21.27 21.71
C ARG A 351 -9.27 22.27 21.81
N PRO A 352 -9.37 23.10 22.88
CA PRO A 352 -10.33 24.20 22.94
C PRO A 352 -9.79 25.38 22.13
N GLN A 353 -10.63 25.95 21.24
CA GLN A 353 -10.34 27.17 20.50
C GLN A 353 -11.61 27.75 19.90
N GLY A 354 -11.80 29.06 20.06
CA GLY A 354 -12.98 29.75 19.54
C GLY A 354 -14.29 29.39 20.30
N ARG A 355 -15.39 29.87 19.77
CA ARG A 355 -16.75 29.70 20.32
C ARG A 355 -17.70 29.26 19.21
N PRO A 356 -18.91 28.77 19.52
CA PRO A 356 -19.91 28.47 18.50
C PRO A 356 -20.13 29.67 17.57
N LEU A 357 -20.31 29.43 16.25
CA LEU A 357 -20.47 30.51 15.26
C LEU A 357 -21.66 31.43 15.55
N ALA A 358 -22.70 30.91 16.19
CA ALA A 358 -23.88 31.67 16.54
C ALA A 358 -23.73 32.49 17.85
N ASP A 359 -22.68 32.23 18.62
CA ASP A 359 -22.45 32.87 19.92
C ASP A 359 -21.15 33.68 19.90
N LYS A 360 -21.29 35.00 19.99
CA LYS A 360 -20.16 35.93 19.98
C LYS A 360 -19.84 36.49 21.37
N ASP A 361 -20.54 36.02 22.41
CA ASP A 361 -20.29 36.47 23.79
C ASP A 361 -18.87 36.03 24.23
N PRO A 362 -17.96 36.97 24.53
CA PRO A 362 -16.60 36.67 24.97
C PRO A 362 -16.54 35.97 26.34
N THR A 363 -17.63 35.98 27.12
CA THR A 363 -17.72 35.30 28.42
C THR A 363 -18.02 33.82 28.32
N VAL A 364 -18.54 33.33 27.18
CA VAL A 364 -18.81 31.91 26.93
C VAL A 364 -17.47 31.17 26.80
N PRO A 365 -17.31 30.01 27.44
CA PRO A 365 -16.09 29.18 27.32
C PRO A 365 -15.78 28.78 25.88
N GLN A 366 -14.50 28.57 25.57
CA GLN A 366 -14.07 28.00 24.30
C GLN A 366 -14.59 26.56 24.17
N VAL A 367 -14.88 26.13 22.94
CA VAL A 367 -15.29 24.75 22.61
C VAL A 367 -14.14 23.98 21.99
N PRO A 368 -14.13 22.64 22.09
CA PRO A 368 -13.22 21.81 21.30
C PRO A 368 -13.37 22.11 19.81
N ILE A 369 -12.26 22.15 19.07
CA ILE A 369 -12.27 22.56 17.65
C ILE A 369 -13.11 21.64 16.77
N VAL A 370 -13.35 20.39 17.17
CA VAL A 370 -14.27 19.46 16.48
C VAL A 370 -15.71 20.02 16.39
N ALA A 371 -16.07 21.02 17.22
CA ALA A 371 -17.37 21.67 17.15
C ALA A 371 -17.52 22.62 15.95
N HIS A 372 -16.41 23.07 15.35
CA HIS A 372 -16.44 23.99 14.23
C HIS A 372 -16.72 23.29 12.90
N PRO A 373 -17.64 23.82 12.06
CA PRO A 373 -18.03 23.18 10.79
C PRO A 373 -16.86 22.94 9.83
N ASP A 374 -15.89 23.86 9.72
CA ASP A 374 -14.75 23.68 8.82
C ASP A 374 -13.77 22.59 9.31
N VAL A 375 -13.57 22.48 10.61
CA VAL A 375 -12.80 21.36 11.19
C VAL A 375 -13.52 20.03 10.94
N ARG A 376 -14.85 19.98 11.08
CA ARG A 376 -15.66 18.79 10.72
C ARG A 376 -15.54 18.45 9.25
N ARG A 377 -15.53 19.44 8.36
CA ARG A 377 -15.30 19.23 6.92
C ARG A 377 -13.95 18.56 6.67
N MET A 378 -12.87 19.06 7.28
CA MET A 378 -11.53 18.46 7.14
C MET A 378 -11.47 17.03 7.69
N LEU A 379 -12.11 16.77 8.83
CA LEU A 379 -12.16 15.44 9.43
C LEU A 379 -13.03 14.48 8.60
N LEU A 380 -14.14 14.94 8.00
CA LEU A 380 -14.97 14.14 7.10
C LEU A 380 -14.24 13.80 5.80
N ALA A 381 -13.49 14.75 5.23
CA ALA A 381 -12.63 14.49 4.08
C ALA A 381 -11.63 13.38 4.39
N GLN A 382 -10.86 13.53 5.48
CA GLN A 382 -9.90 12.51 5.92
C GLN A 382 -10.58 11.15 6.10
N LYS A 383 -11.68 11.10 6.88
CA LYS A 383 -12.45 9.87 7.12
C LYS A 383 -12.89 9.21 5.80
N SER A 384 -13.45 9.99 4.88
CA SER A 384 -13.95 9.46 3.62
C SER A 384 -12.84 8.93 2.72
N TYR A 385 -11.64 9.53 2.76
CA TYR A 385 -10.49 9.06 1.99
C TYR A 385 -9.91 7.78 2.59
N VAL A 386 -9.61 7.77 3.88
CA VAL A 386 -8.86 6.65 4.48
C VAL A 386 -9.71 5.39 4.65
N GLU A 387 -11.00 5.53 5.01
CA GLU A 387 -11.90 4.37 5.12
C GLU A 387 -12.33 3.83 3.74
N GLY A 388 -12.50 4.71 2.73
CA GLY A 388 -12.73 4.30 1.36
C GLY A 388 -11.51 3.60 0.74
N ALA A 389 -10.31 4.09 1.02
CA ALA A 389 -9.05 3.46 0.61
C ALA A 389 -8.85 2.09 1.28
N LEU A 390 -9.12 1.98 2.60
CA LEU A 390 -9.01 0.73 3.33
C LEU A 390 -9.98 -0.33 2.77
N ALA A 391 -11.22 0.07 2.46
CA ALA A 391 -12.19 -0.79 1.81
C ALA A 391 -11.67 -1.32 0.46
N LEU A 392 -11.12 -0.45 -0.39
CA LEU A 392 -10.56 -0.83 -1.68
C LEU A 392 -9.37 -1.80 -1.53
N VAL A 393 -8.45 -1.55 -0.60
CA VAL A 393 -7.30 -2.42 -0.33
C VAL A 393 -7.75 -3.81 0.12
N LEU A 394 -8.69 -3.87 1.08
CA LEU A 394 -9.20 -5.14 1.58
C LEU A 394 -10.04 -5.88 0.53
N TYR A 395 -10.77 -5.17 -0.32
CA TYR A 395 -11.47 -5.76 -1.46
C TYR A 395 -10.49 -6.41 -2.45
N CYS A 396 -9.35 -5.76 -2.74
CA CYS A 396 -8.30 -6.38 -3.55
C CYS A 396 -7.69 -7.61 -2.85
N GLY A 397 -7.50 -7.57 -1.54
CA GLY A 397 -7.09 -8.75 -0.76
C GLY A 397 -8.09 -9.91 -0.88
N ARG A 398 -9.38 -9.60 -0.84
CA ARG A 398 -10.45 -10.60 -1.04
C ARG A 398 -10.45 -11.18 -2.47
N LEU A 399 -10.15 -10.36 -3.48
CA LEU A 399 -10.02 -10.84 -4.86
C LEU A 399 -8.82 -11.78 -5.03
N LEU A 400 -7.69 -11.53 -4.34
CA LEU A 400 -6.56 -12.48 -4.30
C LEU A 400 -6.96 -13.83 -3.71
N ASP A 401 -7.78 -13.84 -2.66
CA ASP A 401 -8.31 -15.07 -2.08
C ASP A 401 -9.24 -15.80 -3.06
N GLU A 402 -10.10 -15.07 -3.79
CA GLU A 402 -10.96 -15.63 -4.82
C GLU A 402 -10.16 -16.21 -6.00
N GLU A 403 -9.20 -15.46 -6.52
CA GLU A 403 -8.31 -15.90 -7.59
C GLU A 403 -7.62 -17.22 -7.25
N LYS A 404 -7.14 -17.34 -6.00
CA LYS A 404 -6.38 -18.48 -5.53
C LYS A 404 -7.27 -19.70 -5.21
N THR A 405 -8.49 -19.49 -4.69
CA THR A 405 -9.24 -20.55 -4.02
C THR A 405 -10.71 -20.70 -4.45
N ALA A 406 -11.25 -19.84 -5.32
CA ALA A 406 -12.63 -20.02 -5.79
C ALA A 406 -12.79 -21.41 -6.47
N PRO A 407 -13.87 -22.16 -6.17
CA PRO A 407 -14.06 -23.51 -6.72
C PRO A 407 -14.15 -23.52 -8.26
N ASP A 408 -14.89 -22.56 -8.84
CA ASP A 408 -15.04 -22.45 -10.29
C ASP A 408 -13.81 -21.73 -10.92
N PRO A 409 -13.16 -22.35 -11.93
CA PRO A 409 -12.11 -21.68 -12.69
C PRO A 409 -12.53 -20.35 -13.33
N ALA A 410 -13.81 -20.22 -13.72
CA ALA A 410 -14.34 -18.96 -14.29
C ALA A 410 -14.36 -17.84 -13.23
N ASP A 411 -14.72 -18.14 -11.99
CA ASP A 411 -14.68 -17.18 -10.89
C ASP A 411 -13.24 -16.77 -10.57
N ARG A 412 -12.27 -17.69 -10.61
CA ARG A 412 -10.84 -17.37 -10.45
C ARG A 412 -10.35 -16.42 -11.54
N ALA A 413 -10.68 -16.71 -12.80
CA ALA A 413 -10.31 -15.86 -13.93
C ALA A 413 -10.99 -14.47 -13.85
N ARG A 414 -12.24 -14.42 -13.42
CA ARG A 414 -12.97 -13.17 -13.18
C ARG A 414 -12.31 -12.33 -12.08
N ALA A 415 -11.94 -12.96 -10.96
CA ALA A 415 -11.26 -12.29 -9.85
C ALA A 415 -9.89 -11.73 -10.28
N HIS A 416 -9.11 -12.53 -11.03
CA HIS A 416 -7.84 -12.10 -11.60
C HIS A 416 -7.99 -10.85 -12.49
N LEU A 417 -8.91 -10.88 -13.44
CA LEU A 417 -9.12 -9.79 -14.38
C LEU A 417 -9.58 -8.50 -13.68
N LEU A 418 -10.47 -8.61 -12.69
CA LEU A 418 -10.94 -7.46 -11.90
C LEU A 418 -9.80 -6.90 -11.04
N LEU A 419 -9.02 -7.74 -10.38
CA LEU A 419 -7.86 -7.35 -9.59
C LEU A 419 -6.81 -6.64 -10.46
N ASP A 420 -6.54 -7.19 -11.64
CA ASP A 420 -5.59 -6.57 -12.59
C ASP A 420 -6.06 -5.16 -13.01
N MET A 421 -7.35 -4.98 -13.24
CA MET A 421 -7.92 -3.67 -13.56
C MET A 421 -7.87 -2.68 -12.38
N LEU A 422 -8.07 -3.16 -11.14
CA LEU A 422 -8.05 -2.32 -9.94
C LEU A 422 -6.63 -1.97 -9.46
N THR A 423 -5.60 -2.75 -9.81
CA THR A 423 -4.23 -2.58 -9.30
C THR A 423 -3.67 -1.16 -9.47
N PRO A 424 -3.70 -0.50 -10.66
CA PRO A 424 -3.21 0.88 -10.81
C PRO A 424 -4.03 1.89 -10.00
N ILE A 425 -5.32 1.64 -9.80
CA ILE A 425 -6.22 2.48 -9.01
C ILE A 425 -5.88 2.34 -7.52
N THR A 426 -5.75 1.10 -7.03
CA THR A 426 -5.43 0.78 -5.63
C THR A 426 -4.06 1.30 -5.24
N LYS A 427 -3.10 1.35 -6.16
CA LYS A 427 -1.80 1.99 -5.94
C LYS A 427 -1.92 3.51 -5.87
N SER A 428 -2.58 4.12 -6.85
CA SER A 428 -2.49 5.56 -7.07
C SER A 428 -3.49 6.39 -6.27
N TRP A 429 -4.74 5.95 -6.19
CA TRP A 429 -5.76 6.72 -5.50
C TRP A 429 -5.46 6.90 -4.00
N PRO A 430 -5.15 5.84 -3.23
CA PRO A 430 -4.73 5.99 -1.83
C PRO A 430 -3.46 6.83 -1.69
N SER A 431 -2.46 6.64 -2.56
CA SER A 431 -1.21 7.41 -2.54
C SER A 431 -1.44 8.92 -2.67
N GLN A 432 -2.46 9.34 -3.41
CA GLN A 432 -2.80 10.75 -3.58
C GLN A 432 -3.72 11.26 -2.45
N TRP A 433 -4.80 10.54 -2.17
CA TRP A 433 -5.87 11.05 -1.30
C TRP A 433 -5.62 10.78 0.17
N CYS A 434 -4.90 9.71 0.53
CA CYS A 434 -4.44 9.53 1.90
C CYS A 434 -3.26 10.47 2.25
N LEU A 435 -2.44 10.89 1.25
CA LEU A 435 -1.51 12.00 1.43
C LEU A 435 -2.24 13.32 1.67
N ALA A 436 -3.32 13.60 0.92
CA ALA A 436 -4.18 14.77 1.16
C ALA A 436 -4.84 14.70 2.56
N ALA A 437 -5.19 13.50 3.05
CA ALA A 437 -5.65 13.33 4.43
C ALA A 437 -4.56 13.70 5.45
N ASN A 438 -3.30 13.34 5.21
CA ASN A 438 -2.18 13.77 6.07
C ASN A 438 -1.96 15.28 6.05
N ASP A 439 -2.11 15.93 4.90
CA ASP A 439 -2.07 17.40 4.79
C ASP A 439 -3.17 18.06 5.64
N LEU A 440 -4.40 17.56 5.54
CA LEU A 440 -5.50 18.01 6.38
C LEU A 440 -5.29 17.71 7.87
N ALA A 441 -4.59 16.63 8.22
CA ALA A 441 -4.24 16.34 9.61
C ALA A 441 -3.30 17.41 10.18
N ILE A 442 -2.29 17.86 9.42
CA ILE A 442 -1.43 18.99 9.78
C ILE A 442 -2.28 20.25 9.95
N GLN A 443 -3.18 20.54 9.01
CA GLN A 443 -4.05 21.71 9.05
C GLN A 443 -4.96 21.72 10.29
N VAL A 444 -5.53 20.59 10.69
CA VAL A 444 -6.35 20.46 11.92
C VAL A 444 -5.55 20.77 13.18
N HIS A 445 -4.27 20.40 13.22
CA HIS A 445 -3.38 20.73 14.35
C HIS A 445 -2.96 22.20 14.37
N GLY A 446 -3.13 22.94 13.27
CA GLY A 446 -2.70 24.33 13.13
C GLY A 446 -1.19 24.48 13.29
N GLY A 447 -0.73 25.50 14.00
CA GLY A 447 0.70 25.75 14.23
C GLY A 447 1.45 24.56 14.87
N TYR A 448 0.79 23.79 15.71
CA TYR A 448 1.37 22.58 16.30
C TYR A 448 1.61 21.49 15.27
N GLY A 449 0.78 21.35 14.24
CA GLY A 449 0.99 20.40 13.15
C GLY A 449 2.24 20.70 12.29
N TYR A 450 2.75 21.93 12.35
CA TYR A 450 3.97 22.34 11.67
C TYR A 450 5.25 22.13 12.51
N THR A 451 5.10 21.69 13.75
CA THR A 451 6.23 21.38 14.64
C THR A 451 6.51 19.88 14.67
N ARG A 452 7.75 19.52 15.04
CA ARG A 452 8.12 18.12 15.26
C ARG A 452 7.60 17.55 16.58
N ASP A 453 6.87 18.30 17.38
CA ASP A 453 6.28 17.82 18.64
C ASP A 453 5.09 16.89 18.39
N TYR A 454 4.44 17.04 17.22
CA TYR A 454 3.38 16.17 16.72
C TYR A 454 3.85 15.45 15.45
N ASP A 455 3.70 14.15 15.39
CA ASP A 455 4.22 13.30 14.31
C ASP A 455 3.34 13.25 13.05
N VAL A 456 2.30 14.07 12.97
CA VAL A 456 1.46 14.18 11.76
C VAL A 456 2.25 14.71 10.55
N GLU A 457 3.30 15.53 10.78
CA GLU A 457 4.20 16.00 9.74
C GLU A 457 5.07 14.84 9.19
N GLN A 458 5.49 13.88 10.05
CA GLN A 458 6.23 12.71 9.63
C GLN A 458 5.36 11.81 8.74
N HIS A 459 4.09 11.57 9.12
CA HIS A 459 3.17 10.78 8.28
C HIS A 459 2.98 11.40 6.90
N TRP A 460 2.94 12.73 6.79
CA TRP A 460 2.88 13.42 5.50
C TRP A 460 4.16 13.20 4.69
N ARG A 461 5.34 13.37 5.29
CA ARG A 461 6.64 13.17 4.62
C ARG A 461 6.82 11.72 4.16
N ASP A 462 6.45 10.77 5.00
CA ASP A 462 6.52 9.35 4.67
C ASP A 462 5.55 9.03 3.52
N ASN A 463 4.31 9.49 3.59
CA ASN A 463 3.30 9.23 2.57
C ASN A 463 3.62 9.89 1.22
N ARG A 464 4.45 10.95 1.19
CA ARG A 464 4.83 11.66 -0.04
C ARG A 464 5.63 10.79 -1.02
N LEU A 465 6.26 9.72 -0.54
CA LEU A 465 6.95 8.75 -1.40
C LEU A 465 5.96 7.93 -2.26
N ASN A 466 4.81 7.59 -1.70
CA ASN A 466 3.87 6.65 -2.32
C ASN A 466 3.37 7.05 -3.72
N PRO A 467 3.15 8.33 -4.08
CA PRO A 467 2.89 8.75 -5.46
C PRO A 467 4.03 8.52 -6.45
N ILE A 468 5.27 8.27 -5.98
CA ILE A 468 6.50 8.25 -6.79
C ILE A 468 6.97 6.83 -7.08
N HIS A 469 7.20 6.01 -6.04
CA HIS A 469 7.80 4.69 -6.18
C HIS A 469 6.79 3.63 -6.69
N GLU A 470 7.29 2.47 -7.10
CA GLU A 470 6.50 1.36 -7.70
C GLU A 470 5.61 1.80 -8.87
N GLY A 471 6.16 2.70 -9.69
CA GLY A 471 5.47 3.38 -10.78
C GLY A 471 4.75 4.66 -10.33
N THR A 472 5.17 5.78 -10.92
CA THR A 472 4.55 7.09 -10.67
C THR A 472 3.06 7.10 -11.05
N HIS A 473 2.32 8.12 -10.59
CA HIS A 473 0.92 8.30 -11.04
C HIS A 473 0.78 8.27 -12.56
N GLY A 474 1.70 8.91 -13.30
CA GLY A 474 1.69 8.90 -14.77
C GLY A 474 1.85 7.49 -15.33
N ILE A 475 2.74 6.67 -14.77
CA ILE A 475 2.92 5.26 -15.19
C ILE A 475 1.67 4.44 -14.89
N GLN A 476 1.05 4.62 -13.72
CA GLN A 476 -0.21 3.93 -13.39
C GLN A 476 -1.35 4.37 -14.30
N ALA A 477 -1.39 5.64 -14.68
CA ALA A 477 -2.39 6.19 -15.59
C ALA A 477 -2.26 5.61 -17.01
N LEU A 478 -1.02 5.52 -17.51
CA LEU A 478 -0.72 4.88 -18.78
C LEU A 478 -1.04 3.37 -18.74
N ASP A 479 -0.78 2.71 -17.62
CA ASP A 479 -1.13 1.30 -17.42
C ASP A 479 -2.66 1.11 -17.43
N LEU A 480 -3.41 1.96 -16.73
CA LEU A 480 -4.87 1.89 -16.68
C LEU A 480 -5.50 2.16 -18.04
N LEU A 481 -5.30 3.35 -18.60
CA LEU A 481 -5.97 3.80 -19.82
C LEU A 481 -5.36 3.19 -21.08
N GLY A 482 -4.01 3.12 -21.15
CA GLY A 482 -3.29 2.69 -22.35
C GLY A 482 -3.25 1.17 -22.54
N ARG A 483 -3.30 0.41 -21.47
CA ARG A 483 -3.18 -1.05 -21.52
C ARG A 483 -4.43 -1.77 -21.00
N LYS A 484 -4.75 -1.63 -19.71
CA LYS A 484 -5.78 -2.45 -19.06
C LYS A 484 -7.20 -2.16 -19.57
N ALA A 485 -7.50 -0.89 -19.85
CA ALA A 485 -8.82 -0.51 -20.39
C ALA A 485 -9.05 -0.99 -21.83
N THR A 486 -7.98 -1.35 -22.56
CA THR A 486 -8.07 -1.75 -23.97
C THR A 486 -7.70 -3.22 -24.22
N MET A 487 -7.00 -3.85 -23.28
CA MET A 487 -6.54 -5.23 -23.40
C MET A 487 -7.73 -6.19 -23.55
N ASP A 488 -7.56 -7.22 -24.39
CA ASP A 488 -8.57 -8.23 -24.70
C ASP A 488 -9.94 -7.60 -25.12
N GLY A 489 -9.86 -6.57 -25.96
CA GLY A 489 -11.05 -5.86 -26.43
C GLY A 489 -11.78 -5.05 -25.34
N GLY A 490 -11.10 -4.72 -24.24
CA GLY A 490 -11.66 -3.98 -23.13
C GLY A 490 -12.38 -4.85 -22.09
N ALA A 491 -12.10 -6.15 -22.05
CA ALA A 491 -12.78 -7.09 -21.15
C ALA A 491 -12.64 -6.68 -19.67
N GLY A 492 -11.43 -6.22 -19.24
CA GLY A 492 -11.22 -5.78 -17.86
C GLY A 492 -12.06 -4.56 -17.47
N LEU A 493 -12.13 -3.56 -18.34
CA LEU A 493 -12.96 -2.38 -18.11
C LEU A 493 -14.45 -2.75 -18.10
N SER A 494 -14.90 -3.55 -19.07
CA SER A 494 -16.30 -4.02 -19.12
C SER A 494 -16.68 -4.73 -17.83
N LEU A 495 -15.82 -5.64 -17.34
CA LEU A 495 -16.04 -6.37 -16.09
C LEU A 495 -16.12 -5.43 -14.87
N LEU A 496 -15.24 -4.42 -14.78
CA LEU A 496 -15.30 -3.43 -13.72
C LEU A 496 -16.63 -2.67 -13.74
N LEU A 497 -17.04 -2.16 -14.91
CA LEU A 497 -18.29 -1.41 -15.06
C LEU A 497 -19.52 -2.27 -14.77
N GLU A 498 -19.54 -3.52 -15.21
CA GLU A 498 -20.59 -4.50 -14.88
C GLU A 498 -20.67 -4.76 -13.37
N THR A 499 -19.53 -4.92 -12.71
CA THR A 499 -19.48 -5.18 -11.27
C THR A 499 -20.03 -3.98 -10.48
N ILE A 500 -19.66 -2.76 -10.85
CA ILE A 500 -20.20 -1.54 -10.24
C ILE A 500 -21.70 -1.42 -10.51
N SER A 501 -22.15 -1.69 -11.76
CA SER A 501 -23.56 -1.63 -12.15
C SER A 501 -24.42 -2.64 -11.40
N ALA A 502 -23.86 -3.81 -11.05
CA ALA A 502 -24.54 -4.79 -10.20
C ALA A 502 -24.80 -4.22 -8.79
N THR A 503 -23.84 -3.48 -8.22
CA THR A 503 -24.03 -2.78 -6.94
C THR A 503 -25.08 -1.68 -7.04
N VAL A 504 -25.04 -0.86 -8.10
CA VAL A 504 -26.06 0.16 -8.40
C VAL A 504 -27.45 -0.46 -8.43
N SER A 505 -27.59 -1.60 -9.12
CA SER A 505 -28.87 -2.31 -9.24
C SER A 505 -29.38 -2.87 -7.90
N ARG A 506 -28.48 -3.32 -7.01
CA ARG A 506 -28.84 -3.74 -5.65
C ARG A 506 -29.29 -2.55 -4.79
N ALA A 507 -28.60 -1.43 -4.88
CA ALA A 507 -28.90 -0.24 -4.11
C ALA A 507 -30.25 0.39 -4.52
N TRP A 508 -30.63 0.35 -5.80
CA TRP A 508 -31.94 0.81 -6.24
C TRP A 508 -33.12 0.00 -5.66
N LYS A 509 -32.90 -1.28 -5.37
CA LYS A 509 -33.90 -2.13 -4.72
C LYS A 509 -34.01 -1.91 -3.23
N ALA A 510 -33.01 -1.28 -2.62
CA ALA A 510 -32.96 -1.01 -1.17
C ALA A 510 -33.78 0.23 -0.78
N ASP A 511 -34.20 1.07 -1.72
CA ASP A 511 -34.86 2.37 -1.50
C ASP A 511 -34.03 3.38 -0.67
N GLY A 512 -34.56 4.58 -0.46
CA GLY A 512 -33.96 5.60 0.39
C GLY A 512 -32.64 6.16 -0.11
N GLU A 513 -31.73 6.47 0.82
CA GLU A 513 -30.47 7.16 0.51
C GLU A 513 -29.56 6.33 -0.40
N ALA A 514 -29.52 5.02 -0.23
CA ALA A 514 -28.72 4.15 -1.09
C ALA A 514 -29.13 4.25 -2.57
N ALA A 515 -30.43 4.36 -2.85
CA ALA A 515 -30.94 4.53 -4.21
C ALA A 515 -30.56 5.89 -4.83
N GLU A 516 -30.58 6.98 -4.03
CA GLU A 516 -30.15 8.30 -4.48
C GLU A 516 -28.66 8.32 -4.86
N LEU A 517 -27.80 7.72 -4.03
CA LEU A 517 -26.37 7.62 -4.28
C LEU A 517 -26.06 6.68 -5.46
N ALA A 518 -26.83 5.61 -5.62
CA ALA A 518 -26.73 4.69 -6.75
C ALA A 518 -26.96 5.38 -8.10
N ALA A 519 -27.92 6.30 -8.19
CA ALA A 519 -28.16 7.07 -9.42
C ALA A 519 -26.94 7.92 -9.82
N GLN A 520 -26.29 8.56 -8.83
CA GLN A 520 -25.07 9.35 -9.07
C GLN A 520 -23.90 8.46 -9.53
N LEU A 521 -23.74 7.29 -8.91
CA LEU A 521 -22.70 6.35 -9.29
C LEU A 521 -22.94 5.77 -10.68
N GLY A 522 -24.18 5.41 -11.03
CA GLY A 522 -24.54 4.93 -12.36
C GLY A 522 -24.20 5.93 -13.46
N ALA A 523 -24.55 7.22 -13.26
CA ALA A 523 -24.18 8.28 -14.19
C ALA A 523 -22.65 8.42 -14.37
N ALA A 524 -21.88 8.26 -13.29
CA ALA A 524 -20.41 8.29 -13.36
C ALA A 524 -19.82 7.07 -14.10
N VAL A 525 -20.43 5.89 -13.96
CA VAL A 525 -20.07 4.67 -14.71
C VAL A 525 -20.28 4.88 -16.21
N ASP A 526 -21.42 5.45 -16.62
CA ASP A 526 -21.71 5.76 -18.02
C ASP A 526 -20.69 6.75 -18.60
N ARG A 527 -20.24 7.72 -17.79
CA ARG A 527 -19.17 8.67 -18.19
C ARG A 527 -17.85 7.94 -18.44
N ILE A 528 -17.43 7.00 -17.58
CA ILE A 528 -16.21 6.21 -17.83
C ILE A 528 -16.29 5.50 -19.17
N ALA A 529 -17.39 4.78 -19.42
CA ALA A 529 -17.58 4.05 -20.67
C ALA A 529 -17.56 4.97 -21.90
N GLY A 530 -18.27 6.09 -21.83
CA GLY A 530 -18.35 7.09 -22.90
C GLY A 530 -17.03 7.75 -23.21
N THR A 531 -16.34 8.24 -22.17
CA THR A 531 -15.04 8.91 -22.28
C THR A 531 -13.96 7.98 -22.81
N THR A 532 -13.85 6.74 -22.29
CA THR A 532 -12.86 5.77 -22.78
C THR A 532 -13.05 5.48 -24.27
N ARG A 533 -14.30 5.25 -24.71
CA ARG A 533 -14.61 5.03 -26.12
C ARG A 533 -14.24 6.24 -26.98
N ARG A 534 -14.52 7.45 -26.52
CA ARG A 534 -14.22 8.70 -27.25
C ARG A 534 -12.72 8.91 -27.40
N LEU A 535 -11.94 8.72 -26.34
CA LEU A 535 -10.49 8.85 -26.37
C LEU A 535 -9.86 7.92 -27.42
N TRP A 536 -10.25 6.65 -27.42
CA TRP A 536 -9.66 5.65 -28.35
C TRP A 536 -10.24 5.72 -29.77
N ALA A 537 -11.43 6.32 -29.97
CA ALA A 537 -12.00 6.57 -31.30
C ALA A 537 -11.19 7.59 -32.12
N THR A 538 -10.29 8.34 -31.51
CA THR A 538 -9.39 9.27 -32.20
C THR A 538 -8.40 8.57 -33.13
N GLY A 539 -8.04 7.30 -32.84
CA GLY A 539 -6.97 6.57 -33.53
C GLY A 539 -5.56 7.12 -33.27
N ASP A 540 -5.44 8.15 -32.43
CA ASP A 540 -4.16 8.78 -32.04
C ASP A 540 -3.85 8.45 -30.57
N PRO A 541 -2.91 7.53 -30.29
CA PRO A 541 -2.51 7.17 -28.93
C PRO A 541 -1.94 8.35 -28.13
N ALA A 542 -1.23 9.29 -28.77
CA ALA A 542 -0.66 10.44 -28.07
C ALA A 542 -1.78 11.33 -27.54
N LEU A 543 -2.80 11.58 -28.33
CA LEU A 543 -3.97 12.36 -27.93
C LEU A 543 -4.81 11.62 -26.88
N ALA A 544 -5.05 10.32 -27.07
CA ALA A 544 -5.82 9.51 -26.12
C ALA A 544 -5.18 9.47 -24.72
N LEU A 545 -3.85 9.46 -24.65
CA LEU A 545 -3.09 9.31 -23.41
C LEU A 545 -2.59 10.64 -22.81
N ALA A 546 -2.75 11.77 -23.52
CA ALA A 546 -2.25 13.08 -23.09
C ALA A 546 -2.64 13.45 -21.65
N ASN A 547 -3.86 13.13 -21.27
CA ASN A 547 -4.45 13.46 -19.98
C ASN A 547 -4.79 12.19 -19.15
N ALA A 548 -4.03 11.11 -19.33
CA ALA A 548 -4.27 9.82 -18.67
C ALA A 548 -4.31 9.93 -17.14
N SER A 549 -3.51 10.82 -16.54
CA SER A 549 -3.52 11.04 -15.08
C SER A 549 -4.86 11.57 -14.57
N LEU A 550 -5.52 12.43 -15.32
CA LEU A 550 -6.87 12.91 -14.99
C LEU A 550 -7.92 11.81 -15.12
N TYR A 551 -7.74 10.92 -16.11
CA TYR A 551 -8.57 9.73 -16.25
C TYR A 551 -8.43 8.79 -15.06
N LEU A 552 -7.20 8.46 -14.64
CA LEU A 552 -6.93 7.64 -13.46
C LEU A 552 -7.56 8.24 -12.20
N GLU A 553 -7.44 9.54 -12.01
CA GLU A 553 -8.02 10.24 -10.86
C GLU A 553 -9.56 10.17 -10.87
N ALA A 554 -10.19 10.42 -12.01
CA ALA A 554 -11.64 10.35 -12.15
C ALA A 554 -12.18 8.93 -11.94
N VAL A 555 -11.58 7.92 -12.59
CA VAL A 555 -11.97 6.51 -12.43
C VAL A 555 -11.73 6.04 -10.99
N GLY A 556 -10.63 6.45 -10.37
CA GLY A 556 -10.34 6.14 -8.98
C GLY A 556 -11.39 6.68 -8.01
N HIS A 557 -11.87 7.92 -8.23
CA HIS A 557 -12.99 8.46 -7.45
C HIS A 557 -14.28 7.67 -7.62
N VAL A 558 -14.60 7.25 -8.84
CA VAL A 558 -15.79 6.42 -9.10
C VAL A 558 -15.67 5.06 -8.41
N VAL A 559 -14.49 4.44 -8.45
CA VAL A 559 -14.24 3.17 -7.75
C VAL A 559 -14.38 3.31 -6.24
N VAL A 560 -13.87 4.40 -5.65
CA VAL A 560 -14.03 4.62 -4.21
C VAL A 560 -15.46 5.00 -3.83
N ALA A 561 -16.20 5.71 -4.69
CA ALA A 561 -17.63 5.90 -4.52
C ALA A 561 -18.39 4.56 -4.53
N TRP A 562 -18.00 3.63 -5.40
CA TRP A 562 -18.51 2.26 -5.37
C TRP A 562 -18.21 1.56 -4.04
N MET A 563 -16.98 1.65 -3.50
CA MET A 563 -16.66 1.11 -2.17
C MET A 563 -17.54 1.71 -1.07
N TRP A 564 -17.87 2.99 -1.14
CA TRP A 564 -18.78 3.64 -0.20
C TRP A 564 -20.24 3.17 -0.33
N LEU A 565 -20.70 2.93 -1.55
CA LEU A 565 -22.05 2.40 -1.77
C LEU A 565 -22.17 0.95 -1.25
N GLU A 566 -21.15 0.12 -1.45
CA GLU A 566 -21.07 -1.22 -0.89
C GLU A 566 -21.12 -1.21 0.65
N GLN A 567 -20.34 -0.34 1.29
CA GLN A 567 -20.34 -0.17 2.74
C GLN A 567 -21.72 0.32 3.24
N LEU A 568 -22.37 1.21 2.51
CA LEU A 568 -23.71 1.68 2.87
C LEU A 568 -24.74 0.54 2.83
N LEU A 569 -24.71 -0.31 1.80
CA LEU A 569 -25.55 -1.50 1.72
C LEU A 569 -25.30 -2.49 2.87
N ALA A 570 -24.04 -2.66 3.27
CA ALA A 570 -23.69 -3.50 4.43
C ALA A 570 -24.23 -2.88 5.74
N VAL A 571 -24.17 -1.56 5.91
CA VAL A 571 -24.77 -0.84 7.04
C VAL A 571 -26.29 -1.01 7.04
N ASP A 572 -26.96 -0.93 5.88
CA ASP A 572 -28.41 -1.12 5.78
C ASP A 572 -28.82 -2.55 6.15
N ALA A 573 -28.04 -3.55 5.70
CA ALA A 573 -28.27 -4.95 6.06
C ALA A 573 -28.11 -5.17 7.57
N ALA A 574 -27.05 -4.61 8.20
CA ALA A 574 -26.78 -4.75 9.62
C ALA A 574 -27.86 -4.06 10.49
N THR A 575 -28.33 -2.87 10.11
CA THR A 575 -29.34 -2.11 10.83
C THR A 575 -30.77 -2.60 10.57
N GLY A 576 -31.07 -3.10 9.38
CA GLY A 576 -32.35 -3.71 9.02
C GLY A 576 -32.59 -5.06 9.71
N ALA A 577 -31.55 -5.89 9.85
CA ALA A 577 -31.62 -7.14 10.61
C ALA A 577 -31.88 -6.90 12.11
N ALA A 578 -31.38 -5.79 12.68
CA ALA A 578 -31.60 -5.41 14.06
C ALA A 578 -33.04 -4.91 14.35
N ALA A 579 -33.76 -4.41 13.35
CA ALA A 579 -35.15 -3.97 13.50
C ALA A 579 -36.16 -5.13 13.73
N GLY A 580 -35.76 -6.38 13.39
CA GLY A 580 -36.57 -7.59 13.58
C GLY A 580 -36.25 -8.44 14.82
N GLY A 581 -35.22 -8.13 15.56
CA GLY A 581 -34.79 -8.78 16.80
C GLY A 581 -33.97 -7.83 17.64
N ALA A 582 -34.09 -7.87 18.97
CA ALA A 582 -33.44 -6.94 19.91
C ALA A 582 -32.02 -6.54 19.47
N ALA A 583 -31.76 -5.23 19.39
CA ALA A 583 -30.52 -4.63 18.95
C ALA A 583 -29.31 -5.32 19.62
N ALA A 584 -28.56 -6.11 18.86
CA ALA A 584 -27.35 -6.78 19.32
C ALA A 584 -26.16 -5.81 19.44
N GLY A 585 -26.31 -4.53 19.09
CA GLY A 585 -25.28 -3.50 19.18
C GLY A 585 -25.77 -2.31 19.99
N GLY A 586 -25.03 -1.96 21.04
CA GLY A 586 -25.35 -0.79 21.86
C GLY A 586 -25.16 0.54 21.11
N ASP A 587 -25.33 1.69 21.81
CA ASP A 587 -25.20 3.06 21.27
C ASP A 587 -23.91 3.31 20.46
N ALA A 588 -22.84 2.60 20.77
CA ALA A 588 -21.56 2.70 20.07
C ALA A 588 -21.65 2.20 18.61
N ASP A 589 -22.35 1.11 18.33
CA ASP A 589 -22.54 0.58 16.98
C ASP A 589 -23.48 1.48 16.17
N ALA A 590 -24.53 2.01 16.80
CA ALA A 590 -25.40 2.99 16.15
C ALA A 590 -24.62 4.24 15.71
N ALA A 591 -23.74 4.75 16.57
CA ALA A 591 -22.88 5.90 16.24
C ALA A 591 -21.88 5.57 15.13
N PHE A 592 -21.31 4.35 15.11
CA PHE A 592 -20.41 3.89 14.06
C PHE A 592 -21.13 3.85 12.69
N TYR A 593 -22.29 3.24 12.60
CA TYR A 593 -23.06 3.17 11.36
C TYR A 593 -23.52 4.55 10.89
N ALA A 594 -23.94 5.43 11.80
CA ALA A 594 -24.25 6.82 11.46
C ALA A 594 -23.02 7.54 10.87
N GLY A 595 -21.83 7.29 11.44
CA GLY A 595 -20.56 7.80 10.93
C GLY A 595 -20.22 7.30 9.52
N LYS A 596 -20.50 6.02 9.21
CA LYS A 596 -20.34 5.45 7.87
C LYS A 596 -21.28 6.12 6.85
N ARG A 597 -22.55 6.27 7.19
CA ARG A 597 -23.53 6.99 6.34
C ARG A 597 -23.10 8.41 6.06
N GLN A 598 -22.64 9.14 7.07
CA GLN A 598 -22.22 10.53 6.91
C GLN A 598 -20.95 10.65 6.04
N ALA A 599 -20.01 9.72 6.15
CA ALA A 599 -18.82 9.69 5.30
C ALA A 599 -19.17 9.34 3.84
N ALA A 600 -20.08 8.41 3.60
CA ALA A 600 -20.62 8.12 2.26
C ALA A 600 -21.27 9.36 1.64
N ARG A 601 -22.16 10.05 2.40
CA ARG A 601 -22.77 11.32 1.96
C ARG A 601 -21.74 12.37 1.59
N TYR A 602 -20.69 12.52 2.43
CA TYR A 602 -19.62 13.46 2.15
C TYR A 602 -18.94 13.12 0.84
N PHE A 603 -18.56 11.86 0.63
CA PHE A 603 -17.86 11.44 -0.57
C PHE A 603 -18.70 11.70 -1.83
N PHE A 604 -19.97 11.32 -1.82
CA PHE A 604 -20.85 11.52 -2.97
C PHE A 604 -21.20 13.00 -3.25
N ARG A 605 -21.25 13.85 -2.23
CA ARG A 605 -21.62 15.27 -2.40
C ARG A 605 -20.43 16.19 -2.64
N PHE A 606 -19.25 15.86 -2.11
CA PHE A 606 -18.08 16.74 -2.15
C PHE A 606 -16.97 16.22 -3.07
N GLU A 607 -16.82 14.91 -3.20
CA GLU A 607 -15.69 14.29 -3.91
C GLU A 607 -16.11 13.74 -5.30
N LEU A 608 -17.14 12.93 -5.39
CA LEU A 608 -17.58 12.37 -6.67
C LEU A 608 -17.88 13.45 -7.73
N PRO A 609 -18.52 14.59 -7.44
CA PRO A 609 -18.77 15.63 -8.44
C PRO A 609 -17.51 16.25 -9.05
N ARG A 610 -16.35 16.14 -8.39
CA ARG A 610 -15.06 16.61 -8.94
C ARG A 610 -14.68 15.88 -10.23
N THR A 611 -15.20 14.68 -10.44
CA THR A 611 -14.96 13.89 -11.66
C THR A 611 -15.58 14.53 -12.91
N THR A 612 -16.64 15.33 -12.77
CA THR A 612 -17.36 15.93 -13.90
C THR A 612 -16.43 16.80 -14.75
N ALA A 613 -15.73 17.75 -14.13
CA ALA A 613 -14.82 18.64 -14.86
C ALA A 613 -13.66 17.87 -15.52
N ARG A 614 -13.21 16.77 -14.90
CA ARG A 614 -12.17 15.92 -15.48
C ARG A 614 -12.65 15.17 -16.71
N PHE A 615 -13.84 14.58 -16.63
CA PHE A 615 -14.44 13.92 -17.79
C PHE A 615 -14.76 14.91 -18.91
N ASP A 616 -15.21 16.12 -18.60
CA ASP A 616 -15.48 17.15 -19.60
C ASP A 616 -14.20 17.56 -20.37
N LEU A 617 -13.08 17.71 -19.66
CA LEU A 617 -11.78 17.98 -20.29
C LEU A 617 -11.32 16.80 -21.16
N LEU A 618 -11.44 15.57 -20.66
CA LEU A 618 -11.09 14.35 -21.40
C LEU A 618 -11.98 14.18 -22.66
N ASP A 619 -13.28 14.39 -22.53
CA ASP A 619 -14.24 14.34 -23.65
C ASP A 619 -13.98 15.44 -24.68
N GLY A 620 -13.46 16.59 -24.24
CA GLY A 620 -13.02 17.69 -25.09
C GLY A 620 -11.74 17.41 -25.88
N LEU A 621 -11.05 16.27 -25.59
CA LEU A 621 -9.77 15.90 -26.22
C LEU A 621 -8.74 17.03 -26.10
N ASP A 622 -8.63 17.62 -24.92
CA ASP A 622 -7.77 18.78 -24.66
C ASP A 622 -6.31 18.48 -24.98
N ARG A 623 -5.69 19.38 -25.75
CA ARG A 623 -4.33 19.26 -26.27
C ARG A 623 -3.31 20.14 -25.56
N THR A 624 -3.70 20.89 -24.55
CA THR A 624 -2.85 21.90 -23.89
C THR A 624 -1.48 21.31 -23.49
N THR A 625 -1.48 20.10 -22.92
CA THR A 625 -0.24 19.43 -22.49
C THR A 625 0.61 18.90 -23.66
N LEU A 626 -0.01 18.49 -24.78
CA LEU A 626 0.70 18.04 -25.98
C LEU A 626 1.28 19.20 -26.79
N ASP A 627 0.56 20.32 -26.84
CA ASP A 627 0.91 21.47 -27.66
C ASP A 627 1.92 22.39 -26.95
N MET A 628 2.18 22.18 -25.64
CA MET A 628 3.18 22.92 -24.87
C MET A 628 4.58 22.62 -25.39
N ARG A 629 5.39 23.66 -25.59
CA ARG A 629 6.76 23.56 -26.08
C ARG A 629 7.75 23.86 -24.97
N ASP A 630 8.93 23.24 -25.04
CA ASP A 630 9.99 23.38 -24.04
C ASP A 630 10.41 24.87 -23.86
N GLU A 631 10.52 25.60 -24.98
CA GLU A 631 10.88 27.01 -24.95
C GLU A 631 9.81 27.96 -24.39
N TRP A 632 8.63 27.43 -24.03
CA TRP A 632 7.56 28.22 -23.41
C TRP A 632 7.49 28.09 -21.89
N PHE A 633 8.33 27.21 -21.30
CA PHE A 633 8.55 27.16 -19.86
C PHE A 633 9.59 28.22 -19.42
#